data_480323f0cc721b76f5a492c57a020149
#
_entry.id   480323f0cc721b76f5a492c57a020149
#
_cell.length_a   1.000
_cell.length_b   1.000
_cell.length_c   1.000
_cell.angle_alpha   90.00
_cell.angle_beta   90.00
_cell.angle_gamma   90.00
#
_symmetry.space_group_name_H-M   'P 1'
#
loop_
_entity.id
_entity.type
_entity.pdbx_description
1 polymer ?
#
loop_
_entity_poly.entity_id
_entity_poly.type
_entity_poly.pdbx_seq_one_letter_code
_entity_poly.pdbx_strand_id
1 'polypeptide(L)'
;MEIRQLHIGDIEQIQEALLRIFSAPPWCDTWEDAQLHAYAAELAGNANSLCFGLYEGERLAGIALGRVKSWYEGTEYWVEEFGILPEMQQRGLGSRFLSEIETILAGRGFSHIVLLTDRDVPAYHFYRKNGFREQEKNVLFAKRI
;
A
#
# COMPACT_ATOMS: atom_id res chain seq x y z
N MET A 1 -3.99 -17.72 4.45
CA MET A 1 -3.75 -16.39 3.85
C MET A 1 -3.06 -16.54 2.52
N GLU A 2 -3.56 -15.86 1.52
CA GLU A 2 -3.08 -15.91 0.15
C GLU A 2 -2.88 -14.49 -0.38
N ILE A 3 -1.81 -14.28 -1.16
CA ILE A 3 -1.60 -13.02 -1.87
C ILE A 3 -2.05 -13.18 -3.31
N ARG A 4 -2.85 -12.23 -3.78
CA ARG A 4 -3.28 -12.13 -5.18
C ARG A 4 -2.95 -10.74 -5.70
N GLN A 5 -2.54 -10.66 -6.96
CA GLN A 5 -2.40 -9.37 -7.62
C GLN A 5 -3.78 -8.81 -7.93
N LEU A 6 -3.98 -7.54 -7.59
CA LEU A 6 -5.23 -6.82 -7.84
C LEU A 6 -5.12 -6.01 -9.13
N HIS A 7 -6.22 -5.89 -9.84
CA HIS A 7 -6.34 -5.15 -11.10
C HIS A 7 -7.55 -4.21 -11.05
N ILE A 8 -7.74 -3.43 -12.10
CA ILE A 8 -8.88 -2.51 -12.19
C ILE A 8 -10.23 -3.21 -12.05
N GLY A 9 -10.34 -4.48 -12.44
CA GLY A 9 -11.54 -5.29 -12.24
C GLY A 9 -11.91 -5.54 -10.79
N ASP A 10 -10.96 -5.33 -9.86
CA ASP A 10 -11.17 -5.50 -8.42
C ASP A 10 -11.51 -4.19 -7.70
N ILE A 11 -11.86 -3.13 -8.46
CA ILE A 11 -12.01 -1.76 -7.94
C ILE A 11 -13.01 -1.66 -6.78
N GLU A 12 -14.10 -2.42 -6.82
CA GLU A 12 -15.10 -2.39 -5.74
C GLU A 12 -14.52 -2.87 -4.41
N GLN A 13 -13.75 -3.96 -4.44
CA GLN A 13 -13.06 -4.48 -3.25
C GLN A 13 -11.98 -3.51 -2.77
N ILE A 14 -11.26 -2.89 -3.69
CA ILE A 14 -10.22 -1.90 -3.37
C ILE A 14 -10.84 -0.68 -2.68
N GLN A 15 -11.94 -0.16 -3.22
CA GLN A 15 -12.66 0.97 -2.62
C GLN A 15 -13.16 0.66 -1.21
N GLU A 16 -13.77 -0.51 -1.03
CA GLU A 16 -14.24 -0.93 0.28
C GLU A 16 -13.10 -1.04 1.28
N ALA A 17 -11.98 -1.65 0.89
CA ALA A 17 -10.81 -1.80 1.75
C ALA A 17 -10.20 -0.43 2.12
N LEU A 18 -10.04 0.47 1.15
CA LEU A 18 -9.56 1.83 1.39
C LEU A 18 -10.43 2.56 2.40
N LEU A 19 -11.74 2.51 2.20
CA LEU A 19 -12.69 3.18 3.08
C LEU A 19 -12.59 2.62 4.51
N ARG A 20 -12.61 1.31 4.67
CA ARG A 20 -12.59 0.66 5.99
C ARG A 20 -11.29 0.87 6.74
N ILE A 21 -10.15 0.77 6.05
CA ILE A 21 -8.83 0.90 6.68
C ILE A 21 -8.58 2.35 7.10
N PHE A 22 -8.80 3.30 6.21
CA PHE A 22 -8.38 4.68 6.40
C PHE A 22 -9.44 5.60 7.01
N SER A 23 -10.69 5.15 7.12
CA SER A 23 -11.69 5.83 7.95
C SER A 23 -11.54 5.52 9.44
N ALA A 24 -10.81 4.46 9.78
CA ALA A 24 -10.51 4.08 11.15
C ALA A 24 -9.34 4.91 11.72
N PRO A 25 -9.24 5.06 13.07
CA PRO A 25 -8.05 5.65 13.68
C PRO A 25 -6.77 4.89 13.30
N PRO A 26 -5.62 5.55 13.20
CA PRO A 26 -5.38 6.98 13.49
C PRO A 26 -5.71 7.92 12.31
N TRP A 27 -6.07 7.37 11.15
CA TRP A 27 -6.22 8.16 9.92
C TRP A 27 -7.50 9.00 9.92
N CYS A 28 -8.63 8.38 10.23
CA CYS A 28 -9.95 9.02 10.30
C CYS A 28 -10.28 9.83 9.03
N ASP A 29 -9.89 9.32 7.86
CA ASP A 29 -10.11 9.98 6.59
C ASP A 29 -11.59 10.01 6.22
N THR A 30 -12.02 11.11 5.62
CA THR A 30 -13.37 11.29 5.10
C THR A 30 -13.32 11.34 3.58
N TRP A 31 -14.07 10.44 2.94
CA TRP A 31 -14.08 10.29 1.49
C TRP A 31 -15.48 10.50 0.92
N GLU A 32 -15.55 11.27 -0.18
CA GLU A 32 -16.75 11.28 -1.04
C GLU A 32 -16.65 10.11 -2.02
N ASP A 33 -17.78 9.47 -2.33
CA ASP A 33 -17.81 8.27 -3.18
C ASP A 33 -17.12 8.46 -4.53
N ALA A 34 -17.40 9.58 -5.21
CA ALA A 34 -16.80 9.88 -6.51
C ALA A 34 -15.29 10.08 -6.42
N GLN A 35 -14.82 10.72 -5.36
CA GLN A 35 -13.40 10.96 -5.11
C GLN A 35 -12.68 9.64 -4.78
N LEU A 36 -13.26 8.80 -3.94
CA LEU A 36 -12.71 7.48 -3.60
C LEU A 36 -12.63 6.59 -4.84
N HIS A 37 -13.67 6.59 -5.67
CA HIS A 37 -13.67 5.85 -6.93
C HIS A 37 -12.55 6.31 -7.87
N ALA A 38 -12.40 7.61 -8.04
CA ALA A 38 -11.33 8.19 -8.87
C ALA A 38 -9.95 7.79 -8.35
N TYR A 39 -9.73 7.88 -7.05
CA TYR A 39 -8.45 7.49 -6.43
C TYR A 39 -8.15 6.00 -6.61
N ALA A 40 -9.13 5.13 -6.34
CA ALA A 40 -8.96 3.69 -6.54
C ALA A 40 -8.66 3.35 -8.01
N ALA A 41 -9.32 4.01 -8.95
CA ALA A 41 -9.06 3.83 -10.38
C ALA A 41 -7.65 4.28 -10.78
N GLU A 42 -7.16 5.38 -10.23
CA GLU A 42 -5.79 5.83 -10.44
C GLU A 42 -4.77 4.83 -9.91
N LEU A 43 -5.02 4.28 -8.73
CA LEU A 43 -4.11 3.31 -8.10
C LEU A 43 -4.04 1.99 -8.87
N ALA A 44 -5.16 1.49 -9.35
CA ALA A 44 -5.26 0.14 -9.95
C ALA A 44 -5.28 0.15 -11.48
N GLY A 45 -5.57 1.27 -12.12
CA GLY A 45 -5.88 1.36 -13.54
C GLY A 45 -4.81 1.99 -14.43
N ASN A 46 -3.66 2.39 -13.92
CA ASN A 46 -2.58 2.94 -14.71
C ASN A 46 -1.70 1.83 -15.30
N ALA A 47 -0.98 2.14 -16.38
CA ALA A 47 -0.11 1.18 -17.06
C ALA A 47 0.98 0.59 -16.14
N ASN A 48 1.46 1.36 -15.17
CA ASN A 48 2.47 0.93 -14.20
C ASN A 48 1.89 0.60 -12.81
N SER A 49 0.58 0.49 -12.68
CA SER A 49 -0.05 0.05 -11.43
C SER A 49 0.44 -1.35 -11.03
N LEU A 50 0.74 -1.53 -9.76
CA LEU A 50 1.06 -2.83 -9.18
C LEU A 50 0.43 -2.91 -7.79
N CYS A 51 -0.59 -3.73 -7.67
CA CYS A 51 -1.42 -3.81 -6.48
C CYS A 51 -1.53 -5.25 -6.01
N PHE A 52 -1.46 -5.46 -4.71
CA PHE A 52 -1.58 -6.77 -4.07
C PHE A 52 -2.69 -6.75 -3.03
N GLY A 53 -3.41 -7.85 -2.94
CA GLY A 53 -4.37 -8.11 -1.87
C GLY A 53 -3.95 -9.31 -1.04
N LEU A 54 -4.12 -9.20 0.26
CA LEU A 54 -4.01 -10.32 1.19
C LEU A 54 -5.41 -10.88 1.43
N TYR A 55 -5.60 -12.14 1.14
CA TYR A 55 -6.90 -12.81 1.24
C TYR A 55 -6.95 -13.86 2.33
N GLU A 56 -8.03 -13.87 3.07
CA GLU A 56 -8.44 -14.97 3.94
C GLU A 56 -9.68 -15.62 3.28
N GLY A 57 -9.48 -16.76 2.61
CA GLY A 57 -10.50 -17.31 1.72
C GLY A 57 -10.82 -16.34 0.57
N GLU A 58 -12.06 -15.94 0.44
CA GLU A 58 -12.51 -14.96 -0.55
C GLU A 58 -12.57 -13.53 0.01
N ARG A 59 -12.21 -13.34 1.28
CA ARG A 59 -12.23 -12.03 1.93
C ARG A 59 -10.90 -11.32 1.76
N LEU A 60 -10.95 -10.12 1.21
CA LEU A 60 -9.81 -9.22 1.16
C LEU A 60 -9.53 -8.67 2.56
N ALA A 61 -8.39 -9.06 3.14
CA ALA A 61 -8.00 -8.72 4.50
C ALA A 61 -7.00 -7.56 4.57
N GLY A 62 -6.26 -7.33 3.49
CA GLY A 62 -5.27 -6.26 3.42
C GLY A 62 -4.97 -5.87 1.99
N ILE A 63 -4.44 -4.66 1.83
CA ILE A 63 -4.08 -4.08 0.54
C ILE A 63 -2.68 -3.49 0.55
N ALA A 64 -1.99 -3.62 -0.59
CA ALA A 64 -0.78 -2.90 -0.92
C ALA A 64 -0.97 -2.35 -2.34
N LEU A 65 -1.21 -1.07 -2.44
CA LEU A 65 -1.53 -0.41 -3.70
C LEU A 65 -0.39 0.52 -4.08
N GLY A 66 0.12 0.38 -5.28
CA GLY A 66 1.28 1.14 -5.70
C GLY A 66 1.56 1.05 -7.18
N ARG A 67 2.76 1.45 -7.54
CA ARG A 67 3.20 1.51 -8.92
C ARG A 67 4.65 1.10 -9.08
N VAL A 68 4.98 0.67 -10.29
CA VAL A 68 6.35 0.38 -10.71
C VAL A 68 7.01 1.67 -11.18
N LYS A 69 8.24 1.91 -10.71
CA LYS A 69 9.10 2.96 -11.25
C LYS A 69 10.35 2.33 -11.83
N SER A 70 10.53 2.48 -13.14
CA SER A 70 11.71 1.98 -13.84
C SER A 70 12.86 2.98 -13.69
N TRP A 71 13.42 3.04 -12.47
CA TRP A 71 14.45 4.00 -12.12
C TRP A 71 15.82 3.56 -12.66
N TYR A 72 16.71 4.51 -12.94
CA TYR A 72 18.01 4.19 -13.54
C TYR A 72 18.91 3.32 -12.66
N GLU A 73 18.70 3.35 -11.35
CA GLU A 73 19.48 2.54 -10.39
C GLU A 73 18.83 1.17 -10.10
N GLY A 74 17.67 0.90 -10.66
CA GLY A 74 16.93 -0.35 -10.49
C GLY A 74 15.42 -0.12 -10.44
N THR A 75 14.67 -1.18 -10.70
CA THR A 75 13.20 -1.13 -10.66
C THR A 75 12.71 -1.02 -9.22
N GLU A 76 11.87 -0.03 -8.96
CA GLU A 76 11.34 0.25 -7.64
C GLU A 76 9.83 0.01 -7.58
N TYR A 77 9.35 -0.48 -6.44
CA TYR A 77 7.94 -0.52 -6.12
C TYR A 77 7.59 0.64 -5.18
N TRP A 78 6.80 1.59 -5.67
CA TRP A 78 6.32 2.72 -4.90
C TRP A 78 4.95 2.42 -4.34
N VAL A 79 4.89 2.25 -3.02
CA VAL A 79 3.65 1.98 -2.29
C VAL A 79 2.95 3.30 -1.99
N GLU A 80 1.73 3.44 -2.48
CA GLU A 80 0.87 4.60 -2.17
C GLU A 80 0.01 4.31 -0.95
N GLU A 81 -0.56 3.11 -0.86
CA GLU A 81 -1.40 2.69 0.26
C GLU A 81 -1.04 1.28 0.70
N PHE A 82 -0.93 1.09 2.01
CA PHE A 82 -0.71 -0.21 2.61
C PHE A 82 -1.52 -0.30 3.91
N GLY A 83 -2.28 -1.36 4.09
CA GLY A 83 -3.06 -1.53 5.30
C GLY A 83 -3.72 -2.89 5.43
N ILE A 84 -4.10 -3.19 6.65
CA ILE A 84 -4.85 -4.38 7.05
C ILE A 84 -6.19 -3.91 7.62
N LEU A 85 -7.27 -4.63 7.31
CA LEU A 85 -8.59 -4.32 7.86
C LEU A 85 -8.52 -4.20 9.40
N PRO A 86 -9.19 -3.20 10.01
CA PRO A 86 -9.06 -2.92 11.43
C PRO A 86 -9.28 -4.14 12.33
N GLU A 87 -10.28 -4.96 12.05
CA GLU A 87 -10.62 -6.14 12.83
C GLU A 87 -9.61 -7.29 12.68
N MET A 88 -8.69 -7.18 11.74
CA MET A 88 -7.66 -8.19 11.48
C MET A 88 -6.25 -7.72 11.86
N GLN A 89 -6.14 -6.52 12.40
CA GLN A 89 -4.88 -5.97 12.87
C GLN A 89 -4.38 -6.68 14.14
N GLN A 90 -3.12 -6.41 14.53
CA GLN A 90 -2.46 -6.96 15.73
C GLN A 90 -2.34 -8.51 15.73
N ARG A 91 -2.34 -9.11 14.54
CA ARG A 91 -2.13 -10.55 14.33
C ARG A 91 -0.84 -10.85 13.57
N GLY A 92 0.02 -9.86 13.40
CA GLY A 92 1.25 -9.98 12.60
C GLY A 92 1.03 -10.06 11.09
N LEU A 93 -0.20 -9.84 10.62
CA LEU A 93 -0.54 -9.97 9.20
C LEU A 93 0.13 -8.93 8.33
N GLY A 94 0.30 -7.71 8.83
CA GLY A 94 0.97 -6.65 8.07
C GLY A 94 2.43 -6.99 7.76
N SER A 95 3.18 -7.46 8.77
CA SER A 95 4.59 -7.86 8.58
C SER A 95 4.70 -9.07 7.66
N ARG A 96 3.83 -10.05 7.80
CA ARG A 96 3.79 -11.22 6.93
C ARG A 96 3.48 -10.82 5.48
N PHE A 97 2.44 -10.00 5.28
CA PHE A 97 2.04 -9.51 3.97
C PHE A 97 3.19 -8.79 3.27
N LEU A 98 3.85 -7.88 3.98
CA LEU A 98 4.99 -7.14 3.46
C LEU A 98 6.15 -8.07 3.08
N SER A 99 6.49 -9.02 3.93
CA SER A 99 7.55 -10.01 3.66
C SER A 99 7.26 -10.88 2.43
N GLU A 100 6.02 -11.29 2.24
CA GLU A 100 5.64 -12.07 1.06
C GLU A 100 5.69 -11.21 -0.21
N ILE A 101 5.28 -9.94 -0.15
CA ILE A 101 5.43 -8.99 -1.26
C ILE A 101 6.91 -8.81 -1.61
N GLU A 102 7.79 -8.64 -0.62
CA GLU A 102 9.23 -8.54 -0.84
C GLU A 102 9.77 -9.74 -1.61
N THR A 103 9.32 -10.94 -1.23
CA THR A 103 9.72 -12.17 -1.92
C THR A 103 9.27 -12.18 -3.38
N ILE A 104 8.03 -11.78 -3.64
CA ILE A 104 7.49 -11.68 -5.01
C ILE A 104 8.29 -10.67 -5.84
N LEU A 105 8.54 -9.49 -5.28
CA LEU A 105 9.26 -8.42 -5.95
C LEU A 105 10.72 -8.78 -6.22
N ALA A 106 11.39 -9.40 -5.26
CA ALA A 106 12.76 -9.88 -5.44
C ALA A 106 12.85 -10.91 -6.59
N GLY A 107 11.88 -11.82 -6.67
CA GLY A 107 11.77 -12.78 -7.75
C GLY A 107 11.52 -12.16 -9.14
N ARG A 108 10.96 -10.95 -9.16
CA ARG A 108 10.73 -10.16 -10.38
C ARG A 108 11.88 -9.19 -10.70
N GLY A 109 12.95 -9.18 -9.91
CA GLY A 109 14.12 -8.33 -10.13
C GLY A 109 13.99 -6.90 -9.61
N PHE A 110 13.03 -6.60 -8.74
CA PHE A 110 12.92 -5.28 -8.11
C PHE A 110 14.07 -5.06 -7.13
N SER A 111 14.54 -3.81 -7.04
CA SER A 111 15.65 -3.43 -6.18
C SER A 111 15.21 -2.80 -4.85
N HIS A 112 14.10 -2.08 -4.84
CA HIS A 112 13.63 -1.31 -3.67
C HIS A 112 12.12 -1.28 -3.58
N ILE A 113 11.65 -1.14 -2.34
CA ILE A 113 10.29 -0.71 -2.03
C ILE A 113 10.41 0.67 -1.40
N VAL A 114 9.66 1.64 -1.91
CA VAL A 114 9.69 3.04 -1.49
C VAL A 114 8.29 3.47 -1.07
N LEU A 115 8.19 4.23 0.01
CA LEU A 115 6.91 4.79 0.47
C LEU A 115 7.12 6.10 1.22
N LEU A 116 6.03 6.85 1.37
CA LEU A 116 5.95 8.01 2.24
C LEU A 116 4.99 7.70 3.37
N THR A 117 5.35 8.11 4.58
CA THR A 117 4.46 8.04 5.75
C THR A 117 4.73 9.23 6.66
N ASP A 118 3.81 9.51 7.55
CA ASP A 118 4.01 10.55 8.55
C ASP A 118 4.89 10.05 9.69
N ARG A 119 5.65 10.96 10.28
CA ARG A 119 6.58 10.61 11.36
C ARG A 119 5.87 10.24 12.67
N ASP A 120 4.73 10.85 12.93
CA ASP A 120 4.03 10.79 14.22
C ASP A 120 2.92 9.73 14.27
N VAL A 121 2.98 8.73 13.40
CA VAL A 121 1.96 7.67 13.33
C VAL A 121 2.57 6.29 13.56
N PRO A 122 1.76 5.30 14.00
CA PRO A 122 2.25 3.93 14.24
C PRO A 122 2.90 3.29 13.02
N ALA A 123 2.48 3.66 11.80
CA ALA A 123 3.05 3.16 10.55
C ALA A 123 4.56 3.42 10.44
N TYR A 124 5.04 4.57 10.93
CA TYR A 124 6.47 4.88 10.94
C TYR A 124 7.28 3.80 11.66
N HIS A 125 6.86 3.40 12.84
CA HIS A 125 7.52 2.34 13.62
C HIS A 125 7.36 0.97 12.98
N PHE A 126 6.20 0.70 12.39
CA PHE A 126 5.95 -0.54 11.65
C PHE A 126 6.94 -0.72 10.49
N TYR A 127 7.15 0.31 9.68
CA TYR A 127 8.09 0.23 8.57
C TYR A 127 9.54 0.08 9.04
N ARG A 128 9.94 0.81 10.06
CA ARG A 128 11.28 0.65 10.66
C ARG A 128 11.51 -0.76 11.18
N LYS A 129 10.56 -1.32 11.88
CA LYS A 129 10.58 -2.69 12.39
C LYS A 129 10.74 -3.71 11.25
N ASN A 130 10.16 -3.43 10.10
CA ASN A 130 10.19 -4.30 8.93
C ASN A 130 11.36 -3.99 7.98
N GLY A 131 12.40 -3.33 8.44
CA GLY A 131 13.66 -3.15 7.72
C GLY A 131 13.74 -1.92 6.82
N PHE A 132 12.72 -1.07 6.79
CA PHE A 132 12.78 0.19 6.07
C PHE A 132 13.66 1.20 6.79
N ARG A 133 14.39 1.97 6.02
CA ARG A 133 15.24 3.06 6.53
C ARG A 133 14.73 4.40 6.04
N GLU A 134 14.59 5.35 6.95
CA GLU A 134 14.27 6.73 6.58
C GLU A 134 15.40 7.30 5.72
N GLN A 135 15.04 7.89 4.58
CA GLN A 135 15.99 8.54 3.67
C GLN A 135 16.12 10.01 4.05
N GLU A 136 17.00 10.32 4.97
CA GLU A 136 17.15 11.65 5.60
C GLU A 136 17.55 12.74 4.60
N LYS A 137 18.19 12.37 3.48
CA LYS A 137 18.59 13.31 2.43
C LYS A 137 17.46 13.73 1.51
N ASN A 138 16.35 13.02 1.56
CA ASN A 138 15.18 13.31 0.75
C ASN A 138 14.13 14.03 1.59
N VAL A 139 13.51 15.03 1.01
CA VAL A 139 12.42 15.78 1.65
C VAL A 139 11.25 15.90 0.69
N LEU A 140 10.06 15.90 1.26
CA LEU A 140 8.83 16.16 0.52
C LEU A 140 8.61 17.68 0.47
N PHE A 141 8.45 18.23 -0.75
CA PHE A 141 8.03 19.60 -0.94
C PHE A 141 6.59 19.65 -1.42
N ALA A 142 5.79 20.49 -0.82
CA ALA A 142 4.42 20.74 -1.25
C ALA A 142 4.17 22.25 -1.33
N LYS A 143 3.37 22.68 -2.32
CA LYS A 143 2.96 24.07 -2.47
C LYS A 143 1.47 24.13 -2.72
N ARG A 144 0.78 24.89 -1.90
CA ARG A 144 -0.65 25.16 -2.11
C ARG A 144 -0.82 26.14 -3.28
N ILE A 145 -1.76 25.84 -4.16
CA ILE A 145 -2.14 26.68 -5.29
C ILE A 145 -3.58 27.17 -5.16
#